data_9ff326b6fd73b5597fad73e06529e8cf
#
_entry.id   9ff326b6fd73b5597fad73e06529e8cf
#
_cell.length_a   1.000
_cell.length_b   1.000
_cell.length_c   1.000
_cell.angle_alpha   90.00
_cell.angle_beta   90.00
_cell.angle_gamma   90.00
#
_symmetry.space_group_name_H-M   'P 1'
#
loop_
_entity.id
_entity.type
_entity.pdbx_description
1 polymer ?
#
loop_
_entity_poly.entity_id
_entity_poly.type
_entity_poly.pdbx_seq_one_letter_code
_entity_poly.pdbx_strand_id
1 'polypeptide(L)'
;ESWSDLLHPQDKERVMMQLQAAIADKTNQVKYQVEYRMRMKDHQYQWFRASAEVIRRLDGSASRIAGIFINIDAEKKEIMQAQKSAAFHRAFTKTDLCEYYVNLEANTFDTFKVEPSLMTVFEQSHTWDELIRHFVDFYVVETDKKAVSAFYDRGYIAEKLKGLETELSLECRITLKGEERWVRNVIIRGEIEDSEYAMIFLRDITEAKVESARHLQMAADNAS
;
A
#
# COMPACT_ATOMS: atom_id res chain seq x y z
N GLU A 1 10.76 -33.55 23.85
CA GLU A 1 10.80 -33.02 22.46
C GLU A 1 12.17 -32.40 22.22
N SER A 2 12.82 -32.75 21.11
CA SER A 2 14.04 -32.13 20.64
C SER A 2 13.72 -30.78 20.01
N TRP A 3 14.66 -29.80 20.03
CA TRP A 3 14.50 -28.53 19.31
C TRP A 3 14.09 -28.73 17.84
N SER A 4 14.64 -29.74 17.17
CA SER A 4 14.29 -30.05 15.79
C SER A 4 12.83 -30.49 15.58
N ASP A 5 12.17 -30.94 16.63
CA ASP A 5 10.75 -31.36 16.57
C ASP A 5 9.81 -30.17 16.69
N LEU A 6 10.32 -29.04 17.14
CA LEU A 6 9.58 -27.78 17.21
C LEU A 6 9.64 -26.99 15.90
N LEU A 7 10.55 -27.33 14.98
CA LEU A 7 10.68 -26.66 13.69
C LEU A 7 9.45 -26.89 12.81
N HIS A 8 9.05 -25.86 12.07
CA HIS A 8 7.99 -26.00 11.09
C HIS A 8 8.40 -27.04 10.02
N PRO A 9 7.51 -27.97 9.61
CA PRO A 9 7.85 -29.03 8.67
C PRO A 9 8.53 -28.54 7.38
N GLN A 10 8.08 -27.44 6.80
CA GLN A 10 8.67 -26.85 5.60
C GLN A 10 10.08 -26.26 5.82
N ASP A 11 10.44 -25.88 7.05
CA ASP A 11 11.71 -25.26 7.35
C ASP A 11 12.76 -26.29 7.86
N LYS A 12 12.29 -27.42 8.37
CA LYS A 12 13.12 -28.41 9.09
C LYS A 12 14.30 -28.91 8.25
N GLU A 13 14.06 -29.33 7.04
CA GLU A 13 15.11 -29.88 6.16
C GLU A 13 16.19 -28.82 5.88
N ARG A 14 15.78 -27.63 5.46
CA ARG A 14 16.68 -26.50 5.17
C ARG A 14 17.52 -26.11 6.36
N VAL A 15 16.90 -25.98 7.53
CA VAL A 15 17.57 -25.58 8.79
C VAL A 15 18.57 -26.64 9.23
N MET A 16 18.21 -27.92 9.16
CA MET A 16 19.09 -29.03 9.52
C MET A 16 20.27 -29.16 8.58
N MET A 17 20.06 -28.95 7.28
CA MET A 17 21.13 -28.98 6.28
C MET A 17 22.16 -27.86 6.52
N GLN A 18 21.72 -26.65 6.82
CA GLN A 18 22.62 -25.52 7.13
C GLN A 18 23.38 -25.74 8.44
N LEU A 19 22.75 -26.32 9.45
CA LEU A 19 23.41 -26.67 10.68
C LEU A 19 24.50 -27.73 10.48
N GLN A 20 24.19 -28.77 9.73
CA GLN A 20 25.13 -29.82 9.39
C GLN A 20 26.34 -29.30 8.59
N ALA A 21 26.09 -28.39 7.63
CA ALA A 21 27.15 -27.75 6.86
C ALA A 21 28.08 -26.94 7.75
N ALA A 22 27.56 -26.17 8.72
CA ALA A 22 28.37 -25.42 9.67
C ALA A 22 29.17 -26.35 10.62
N ILE A 23 28.61 -27.49 11.04
CA ILE A 23 29.29 -28.48 11.85
C ILE A 23 30.43 -29.17 11.08
N ALA A 24 30.19 -29.51 9.79
CA ALA A 24 31.15 -30.20 8.93
C ALA A 24 32.33 -29.32 8.49
N ASP A 25 32.12 -28.00 8.39
CA ASP A 25 33.15 -27.05 7.98
C ASP A 25 34.20 -26.81 9.07
N LYS A 26 35.33 -27.55 9.00
CA LYS A 26 36.43 -27.43 9.95
C LYS A 26 37.14 -26.08 9.93
N THR A 27 36.90 -25.25 8.93
CA THR A 27 37.55 -23.93 8.78
C THR A 27 36.82 -22.80 9.50
N ASN A 28 35.59 -23.04 9.97
CA ASN A 28 34.69 -22.05 10.56
C ASN A 28 34.34 -20.88 9.61
N GLN A 29 34.41 -21.09 8.28
CA GLN A 29 34.02 -20.08 7.31
C GLN A 29 32.51 -20.10 7.06
N VAL A 30 31.86 -21.25 7.23
CA VAL A 30 30.41 -21.40 7.11
C VAL A 30 29.75 -20.95 8.39
N LYS A 31 29.12 -19.78 8.35
CA LYS A 31 28.36 -19.24 9.48
C LYS A 31 26.97 -19.84 9.50
N TYR A 32 26.54 -20.33 10.65
CA TYR A 32 25.14 -20.70 10.85
C TYR A 32 24.31 -19.44 11.15
N GLN A 33 23.56 -18.98 10.15
CA GLN A 33 22.63 -17.87 10.29
C GLN A 33 21.37 -18.18 9.48
N VAL A 34 20.24 -18.33 10.16
CA VAL A 34 19.01 -18.84 9.55
C VAL A 34 17.77 -18.27 10.22
N GLU A 35 16.74 -18.03 9.43
CA GLU A 35 15.41 -17.69 9.90
C GLU A 35 14.50 -18.89 9.69
N TYR A 36 13.70 -19.23 10.72
CA TYR A 36 12.79 -20.36 10.68
C TYR A 36 11.60 -20.16 11.61
N ARG A 37 10.55 -20.92 11.36
CA ARG A 37 9.37 -20.97 12.22
C ARG A 37 9.53 -22.07 13.26
N MET A 38 9.22 -21.74 14.51
CA MET A 38 9.25 -22.68 15.64
C MET A 38 7.91 -22.69 16.35
N ARG A 39 7.44 -23.88 16.69
CA ARG A 39 6.18 -24.10 17.40
C ARG A 39 6.33 -23.70 18.86
N MET A 40 5.44 -22.84 19.31
CA MET A 40 5.35 -22.37 20.69
C MET A 40 4.46 -23.29 21.54
N LYS A 41 4.35 -23.00 22.84
CA LYS A 41 3.53 -23.77 23.78
C LYS A 41 2.04 -23.76 23.46
N ASP A 42 1.57 -22.70 22.84
CA ASP A 42 0.19 -22.53 22.36
C ASP A 42 -0.08 -23.21 21.00
N HIS A 43 0.87 -24.03 20.53
CA HIS A 43 0.86 -24.68 19.22
C HIS A 43 0.92 -23.76 18.00
N GLN A 44 1.08 -22.44 18.18
CA GLN A 44 1.28 -21.49 17.09
C GLN A 44 2.75 -21.46 16.66
N TYR A 45 3.00 -21.20 15.37
CA TYR A 45 4.36 -21.01 14.86
C TYR A 45 4.73 -19.54 14.88
N GLN A 46 5.92 -19.25 15.40
CA GLN A 46 6.51 -17.91 15.40
C GLN A 46 7.85 -17.92 14.69
N TRP A 47 8.22 -16.80 14.10
CA TRP A 47 9.49 -16.64 13.41
C TRP A 47 10.63 -16.34 14.36
N PHE A 48 11.74 -17.04 14.16
CA PHE A 48 12.99 -16.84 14.87
C PHE A 48 14.14 -16.65 13.90
N ARG A 49 15.09 -15.78 14.27
CA ARG A 49 16.39 -15.63 13.63
C ARG A 49 17.42 -16.24 14.57
N ALA A 50 18.14 -17.26 14.10
CA ALA A 50 19.20 -17.91 14.84
C ALA A 50 20.56 -17.60 14.21
N SER A 51 21.55 -17.37 15.07
CA SER A 51 22.94 -17.25 14.68
C SER A 51 23.78 -18.03 15.67
N ALA A 52 24.68 -18.90 15.17
CA ALA A 52 25.50 -19.73 16.03
C ALA A 52 26.90 -19.97 15.44
N GLU A 53 27.82 -20.24 16.34
CA GLU A 53 29.20 -20.62 16.02
C GLU A 53 29.51 -22.02 16.59
N VAL A 54 30.31 -22.79 15.84
CA VAL A 54 30.75 -24.10 16.25
C VAL A 54 32.10 -23.96 17.00
N ILE A 55 32.07 -24.28 18.28
CA ILE A 55 33.30 -24.32 19.11
C ILE A 55 33.95 -25.66 18.88
N ARG A 56 35.27 -25.64 18.53
CA ARG A 56 36.01 -26.85 18.15
C ARG A 56 37.09 -27.19 19.15
N ARG A 57 37.46 -28.47 19.20
CA ARG A 57 38.64 -28.96 19.88
C ARG A 57 39.88 -28.68 19.04
N LEU A 58 41.07 -28.92 19.63
CA LEU A 58 42.37 -28.77 18.95
C LEU A 58 42.53 -29.71 17.72
N ASP A 59 41.83 -30.81 17.70
CA ASP A 59 41.80 -31.76 16.58
C ASP A 59 40.82 -31.34 15.45
N GLY A 60 40.18 -30.17 15.58
CA GLY A 60 39.20 -29.65 14.65
C GLY A 60 37.79 -30.26 14.76
N SER A 61 37.59 -31.22 15.67
CA SER A 61 36.25 -31.78 15.91
C SER A 61 35.32 -30.79 16.61
N ALA A 62 34.04 -30.78 16.26
CA ALA A 62 33.05 -29.94 16.92
C ALA A 62 32.90 -30.39 18.39
N SER A 63 32.97 -29.43 19.29
CA SER A 63 32.83 -29.67 20.76
C SER A 63 31.42 -29.25 21.21
N ARG A 64 30.99 -28.07 20.81
CA ARG A 64 29.69 -27.52 21.14
C ARG A 64 29.29 -26.46 20.11
N ILE A 65 28.02 -26.11 20.11
CA ILE A 65 27.49 -24.99 19.35
C ILE A 65 26.99 -23.96 20.34
N ALA A 66 27.40 -22.72 20.16
CA ALA A 66 26.94 -21.58 20.96
C ALA A 66 26.33 -20.53 20.05
N GLY A 67 25.17 -20.04 20.41
CA GLY A 67 24.49 -19.06 19.60
C GLY A 67 23.33 -18.39 20.32
N ILE A 68 22.70 -17.50 19.59
CA ILE A 68 21.50 -16.79 20.01
C ILE A 68 20.39 -17.05 19.01
N PHE A 69 19.17 -17.01 19.49
CA PHE A 69 17.99 -16.92 18.63
C PHE A 69 17.07 -15.81 19.16
N ILE A 70 16.53 -15.06 18.24
CA ILE A 70 15.72 -13.87 18.52
C ILE A 70 14.35 -14.10 17.91
N ASN A 71 13.30 -13.82 18.65
CA ASN A 71 11.97 -13.82 18.11
C ASN A 71 11.80 -12.60 17.20
N ILE A 72 11.53 -12.84 15.92
CA ILE A 72 11.32 -11.81 14.88
C ILE A 72 9.89 -11.84 14.33
N ASP A 73 8.95 -12.42 15.04
CA ASP A 73 7.57 -12.59 14.59
C ASP A 73 6.87 -11.25 14.40
N ALA A 74 7.08 -10.31 15.31
CA ALA A 74 6.58 -8.94 15.19
C ALA A 74 7.17 -8.23 13.96
N GLU A 75 8.51 -8.29 13.77
CA GLU A 75 9.20 -7.73 12.59
C GLU A 75 8.64 -8.30 11.30
N LYS A 76 8.44 -9.62 11.22
CA LYS A 76 7.85 -10.29 10.04
C LYS A 76 6.40 -9.88 9.77
N LYS A 77 5.60 -9.71 10.83
CA LYS A 77 4.20 -9.26 10.71
C LYS A 77 4.12 -7.83 10.20
N GLU A 78 4.95 -6.93 10.71
CA GLU A 78 5.03 -5.54 10.25
C GLU A 78 5.43 -5.46 8.77
N ILE A 79 6.49 -6.18 8.37
CA ILE A 79 6.93 -6.24 6.97
C ILE A 79 5.82 -6.79 6.07
N MET A 80 5.15 -7.87 6.50
CA MET A 80 4.05 -8.47 5.73
C MET A 80 2.87 -7.51 5.61
N GLN A 81 2.54 -6.79 6.68
CA GLN A 81 1.45 -5.81 6.68
C GLN A 81 1.78 -4.62 5.78
N ALA A 82 3.01 -4.12 5.82
CA ALA A 82 3.49 -3.08 4.92
C ALA A 82 3.47 -3.54 3.45
N GLN A 83 3.89 -4.78 3.16
CA GLN A 83 3.83 -5.36 1.82
C GLN A 83 2.39 -5.55 1.33
N LYS A 84 1.48 -6.02 2.19
CA LYS A 84 0.04 -6.13 1.87
C LYS A 84 -0.57 -4.76 1.60
N SER A 85 -0.27 -3.76 2.43
CA SER A 85 -0.72 -2.39 2.23
C SER A 85 -0.19 -1.82 0.91
N ALA A 86 1.10 -1.99 0.61
CA ALA A 86 1.71 -1.54 -0.64
C ALA A 86 1.17 -2.29 -1.87
N ALA A 87 0.83 -3.57 -1.76
CA ALA A 87 0.20 -4.35 -2.84
C ALA A 87 -1.26 -3.90 -3.05
N PHE A 88 -1.97 -3.63 -1.96
CA PHE A 88 -3.32 -3.09 -1.99
C PHE A 88 -3.32 -1.69 -2.65
N HIS A 89 -2.44 -0.78 -2.22
CA HIS A 89 -2.26 0.51 -2.88
C HIS A 89 -1.95 0.36 -4.38
N ARG A 90 -1.02 -0.54 -4.76
CA ARG A 90 -0.71 -0.80 -6.18
C ARG A 90 -1.90 -1.33 -6.99
N ALA A 91 -2.76 -2.14 -6.41
CA ALA A 91 -3.95 -2.67 -7.07
C ALA A 91 -5.02 -1.57 -7.28
N PHE A 92 -5.16 -0.66 -6.32
CA PHE A 92 -6.07 0.48 -6.44
C PHE A 92 -5.53 1.57 -7.38
N THR A 93 -4.22 1.76 -7.46
CA THR A 93 -3.58 2.85 -8.20
C THR A 93 -3.54 2.69 -9.72
N LYS A 94 -3.93 1.54 -10.29
CA LYS A 94 -3.88 1.36 -11.76
C LYS A 94 -4.84 2.29 -12.52
N THR A 95 -5.99 2.61 -11.94
CA THR A 95 -7.02 3.48 -12.53
C THR A 95 -6.99 4.90 -11.98
N ASP A 96 -6.19 5.16 -10.93
CA ASP A 96 -6.11 6.49 -10.34
C ASP A 96 -5.18 7.37 -11.18
N LEU A 97 -5.73 8.48 -11.69
CA LEU A 97 -5.00 9.49 -12.46
C LEU A 97 -4.16 10.38 -11.55
N CYS A 98 -4.70 10.73 -10.37
CA CYS A 98 -3.99 11.52 -9.36
C CYS A 98 -4.28 11.00 -7.96
N GLU A 99 -3.25 11.10 -7.12
CA GLU A 99 -3.30 10.89 -5.67
C GLU A 99 -2.49 11.99 -5.00
N TYR A 100 -3.07 12.71 -4.07
CA TYR A 100 -2.38 13.78 -3.36
C TYR A 100 -3.04 14.08 -2.01
N TYR A 101 -2.26 14.67 -1.11
CA TYR A 101 -2.72 15.11 0.21
C TYR A 101 -2.97 16.61 0.19
N VAL A 102 -3.96 17.04 0.95
CA VAL A 102 -4.32 18.45 1.08
C VAL A 102 -4.41 18.81 2.55
N ASN A 103 -3.69 19.84 2.95
CA ASN A 103 -3.94 20.53 4.20
C ASN A 103 -4.99 21.62 3.93
N LEU A 104 -6.23 21.38 4.38
CA LEU A 104 -7.35 22.28 4.12
C LEU A 104 -7.21 23.65 4.82
N GLU A 105 -6.55 23.68 5.97
CA GLU A 105 -6.32 24.92 6.73
C GLU A 105 -5.21 25.75 6.08
N ALA A 106 -4.06 25.13 5.82
CA ALA A 106 -2.91 25.79 5.21
C ALA A 106 -3.08 26.07 3.70
N ASN A 107 -4.09 25.48 3.05
CA ASN A 107 -4.31 25.59 1.60
C ASN A 107 -3.11 25.09 0.79
N THR A 108 -2.47 24.02 1.24
CA THR A 108 -1.33 23.40 0.57
C THR A 108 -1.65 21.98 0.15
N PHE A 109 -0.89 21.44 -0.79
CA PHE A 109 -1.01 20.06 -1.23
C PHE A 109 0.35 19.44 -1.48
N ASP A 110 0.43 18.11 -1.29
CA ASP A 110 1.60 17.30 -1.59
C ASP A 110 1.19 16.13 -2.48
N THR A 111 1.87 15.96 -3.61
CA THR A 111 1.52 14.96 -4.61
C THR A 111 2.20 13.63 -4.33
N PHE A 112 1.44 12.55 -4.47
CA PHE A 112 1.93 11.20 -4.41
C PHE A 112 2.04 10.57 -5.81
N LYS A 113 0.99 10.77 -6.62
CA LYS A 113 0.92 10.31 -8.00
C LYS A 113 0.18 11.33 -8.84
N VAL A 114 0.70 11.63 -10.01
CA VAL A 114 0.04 12.48 -11.01
C VAL A 114 0.23 11.87 -12.40
N GLU A 115 -0.87 11.69 -13.13
CA GLU A 115 -0.85 11.33 -14.56
C GLU A 115 -0.11 12.42 -15.34
N PRO A 116 0.85 12.06 -16.21
CA PRO A 116 1.69 13.03 -16.92
C PRO A 116 0.92 14.15 -17.66
N SER A 117 -0.25 13.84 -18.18
CA SER A 117 -1.09 14.84 -18.88
C SER A 117 -1.78 15.87 -17.96
N LEU A 118 -1.78 15.62 -16.64
CA LEU A 118 -2.26 16.55 -15.62
C LEU A 118 -1.12 17.29 -14.89
N MET A 119 0.14 16.89 -15.12
CA MET A 119 1.29 17.40 -14.38
C MET A 119 1.41 18.94 -14.45
N THR A 120 1.15 19.53 -15.61
CA THR A 120 1.24 20.97 -15.82
C THR A 120 0.37 21.77 -14.84
N VAL A 121 -0.82 21.27 -14.51
CA VAL A 121 -1.71 21.95 -13.56
C VAL A 121 -1.11 21.93 -12.14
N PHE A 122 -0.50 20.82 -11.74
CA PHE A 122 0.16 20.72 -10.46
C PHE A 122 1.40 21.61 -10.36
N GLU A 123 2.22 21.67 -11.42
CA GLU A 123 3.42 22.50 -11.47
C GLU A 123 3.12 24.00 -11.48
N GLN A 124 2.00 24.40 -12.06
CA GLN A 124 1.58 25.81 -12.15
C GLN A 124 0.76 26.29 -10.96
N SER A 125 0.46 25.43 -9.99
CA SER A 125 -0.35 25.75 -8.83
C SER A 125 0.51 25.75 -7.56
N HIS A 126 0.42 26.84 -6.79
CA HIS A 126 1.13 26.99 -5.52
C HIS A 126 0.23 26.73 -4.29
N THR A 127 -1.07 26.82 -4.51
CA THR A 127 -2.09 26.54 -3.48
C THR A 127 -3.09 25.51 -4.00
N TRP A 128 -3.78 24.85 -3.10
CA TRP A 128 -4.80 23.91 -3.50
C TRP A 128 -5.99 24.59 -4.23
N ASP A 129 -6.39 25.78 -3.79
CA ASP A 129 -7.45 26.52 -4.48
C ASP A 129 -7.06 26.87 -5.94
N GLU A 130 -5.79 27.17 -6.19
CA GLU A 130 -5.28 27.37 -7.55
C GLU A 130 -5.30 26.08 -8.36
N LEU A 131 -4.88 24.97 -7.75
CA LEU A 131 -4.92 23.66 -8.37
C LEU A 131 -6.33 23.30 -8.82
N ILE A 132 -7.32 23.45 -7.96
CA ILE A 132 -8.72 23.14 -8.28
C ILE A 132 -9.26 24.06 -9.35
N ARG A 133 -8.99 25.37 -9.29
CA ARG A 133 -9.40 26.32 -10.31
C ARG A 133 -8.82 25.92 -11.69
N HIS A 134 -7.53 25.68 -11.77
CA HIS A 134 -6.89 25.26 -13.03
C HIS A 134 -7.43 23.91 -13.52
N PHE A 135 -7.63 22.93 -12.61
CA PHE A 135 -8.24 21.66 -12.99
C PHE A 135 -9.63 21.83 -13.56
N VAL A 136 -10.49 22.63 -12.91
CA VAL A 136 -11.86 22.90 -13.39
C VAL A 136 -11.86 23.64 -14.71
N ASP A 137 -11.02 24.66 -14.84
CA ASP A 137 -11.00 25.51 -16.05
C ASP A 137 -10.51 24.75 -17.28
N PHE A 138 -9.46 23.94 -17.15
CA PHE A 138 -8.78 23.31 -18.27
C PHE A 138 -9.25 21.89 -18.60
N TYR A 139 -9.76 21.16 -17.62
CA TYR A 139 -10.05 19.74 -17.80
C TYR A 139 -11.52 19.38 -17.63
N VAL A 140 -12.26 20.02 -16.73
CA VAL A 140 -13.65 19.64 -16.47
C VAL A 140 -14.58 20.11 -17.61
N VAL A 141 -15.45 19.22 -18.06
CA VAL A 141 -16.46 19.54 -19.07
C VAL A 141 -17.40 20.61 -18.54
N GLU A 142 -17.78 21.57 -19.39
CA GLU A 142 -18.50 22.80 -19.00
C GLU A 142 -19.73 22.56 -18.11
N THR A 143 -20.52 21.55 -18.46
CA THR A 143 -21.74 21.21 -17.70
C THR A 143 -21.47 20.74 -16.27
N ASP A 144 -20.27 20.23 -15.99
CA ASP A 144 -19.91 19.62 -14.73
C ASP A 144 -19.11 20.58 -13.82
N LYS A 145 -18.59 21.69 -14.37
CA LYS A 145 -17.74 22.66 -13.65
C LYS A 145 -18.33 23.18 -12.34
N LYS A 146 -19.61 23.54 -12.35
CA LYS A 146 -20.29 24.06 -11.17
C LYS A 146 -20.34 23.04 -10.02
N ALA A 147 -20.64 21.78 -10.35
CA ALA A 147 -20.71 20.71 -9.38
C ALA A 147 -19.32 20.37 -8.80
N VAL A 148 -18.31 20.33 -9.67
CA VAL A 148 -16.92 20.04 -9.28
C VAL A 148 -16.35 21.16 -8.41
N SER A 149 -16.58 22.44 -8.76
CA SER A 149 -16.15 23.58 -7.94
C SER A 149 -16.78 23.57 -6.55
N ALA A 150 -18.07 23.25 -6.46
CA ALA A 150 -18.75 23.15 -5.16
C ALA A 150 -18.26 21.95 -4.33
N PHE A 151 -17.94 20.81 -4.98
CA PHE A 151 -17.43 19.62 -4.31
C PHE A 151 -16.04 19.84 -3.70
N TYR A 152 -15.21 20.64 -4.36
CA TYR A 152 -13.85 20.93 -3.89
C TYR A 152 -13.75 22.22 -3.03
N ASP A 153 -14.87 22.80 -2.63
CA ASP A 153 -14.86 23.91 -1.67
C ASP A 153 -14.31 23.46 -0.31
N ARG A 154 -13.26 24.13 0.18
CA ARG A 154 -12.57 23.76 1.40
C ARG A 154 -13.47 23.76 2.63
N GLY A 155 -14.38 24.74 2.70
CA GLY A 155 -15.34 24.84 3.80
C GLY A 155 -16.31 23.66 3.80
N TYR A 156 -16.83 23.31 2.62
CA TYR A 156 -17.69 22.14 2.43
C TYR A 156 -17.00 20.84 2.85
N ILE A 157 -15.76 20.61 2.38
CA ILE A 157 -15.01 19.40 2.71
C ILE A 157 -14.72 19.35 4.22
N ALA A 158 -14.25 20.45 4.81
CA ALA A 158 -13.93 20.52 6.22
C ALA A 158 -15.18 20.26 7.10
N GLU A 159 -16.34 20.79 6.72
CA GLU A 159 -17.60 20.56 7.42
C GLU A 159 -18.02 19.07 7.35
N LYS A 160 -18.00 18.50 6.15
CA LYS A 160 -18.41 17.12 5.90
C LYS A 160 -17.50 16.11 6.59
N LEU A 161 -16.19 16.27 6.48
CA LEU A 161 -15.22 15.36 7.08
C LEU A 161 -15.10 15.51 8.62
N LYS A 162 -15.56 16.59 9.22
CA LYS A 162 -15.68 16.71 10.68
C LYS A 162 -16.80 15.85 11.28
N GLY A 163 -17.77 15.47 10.45
CA GLY A 163 -18.89 14.63 10.86
C GLY A 163 -18.58 13.13 10.88
N LEU A 164 -19.63 12.34 10.65
CA LEU A 164 -19.53 10.87 10.56
C LEU A 164 -19.08 10.38 9.18
N GLU A 165 -19.04 11.25 8.19
CA GLU A 165 -18.63 10.93 6.84
C GLU A 165 -17.10 10.77 6.78
N THR A 166 -16.64 9.61 6.35
CA THR A 166 -15.21 9.32 6.21
C THR A 166 -14.74 9.46 4.76
N GLU A 167 -15.68 9.51 3.82
CA GLU A 167 -15.43 9.59 2.38
C GLU A 167 -16.48 10.46 1.70
N LEU A 168 -16.03 11.33 0.80
CA LEU A 168 -16.88 12.07 -0.14
C LEU A 168 -16.55 11.62 -1.55
N SER A 169 -17.53 11.51 -2.43
CA SER A 169 -17.28 11.19 -3.83
C SER A 169 -18.18 11.94 -4.80
N LEU A 170 -17.62 12.29 -5.97
CA LEU A 170 -18.32 12.93 -7.07
C LEU A 170 -17.83 12.36 -8.40
N GLU A 171 -18.75 11.97 -9.28
CA GLU A 171 -18.43 11.61 -10.65
C GLU A 171 -18.64 12.80 -11.58
N CYS A 172 -17.69 13.02 -12.47
CA CYS A 172 -17.77 14.09 -13.47
C CYS A 172 -17.04 13.66 -14.76
N ARG A 173 -17.15 14.49 -15.79
CA ARG A 173 -16.44 14.29 -17.04
C ARG A 173 -15.30 15.28 -17.15
N ILE A 174 -14.17 14.77 -17.63
CA ILE A 174 -13.01 15.59 -17.96
C ILE A 174 -12.59 15.35 -19.41
N THR A 175 -11.94 16.33 -20.01
CA THR A 175 -11.26 16.17 -21.29
C THR A 175 -9.78 15.93 -21.03
N LEU A 176 -9.27 14.75 -21.40
CA LEU A 176 -7.88 14.38 -21.24
C LEU A 176 -7.31 13.92 -22.58
N LYS A 177 -6.23 14.57 -23.05
CA LYS A 177 -5.62 14.28 -24.37
C LYS A 177 -6.62 14.38 -25.53
N GLY A 178 -7.62 15.26 -25.42
CA GLY A 178 -8.67 15.45 -26.43
C GLY A 178 -9.83 14.45 -26.38
N GLU A 179 -9.82 13.52 -25.42
CA GLU A 179 -10.88 12.54 -25.21
C GLU A 179 -11.68 12.87 -23.95
N GLU A 180 -13.01 12.75 -24.02
CA GLU A 180 -13.87 12.86 -22.84
C GLU A 180 -13.81 11.57 -22.03
N ARG A 181 -13.57 11.68 -20.73
CA ARG A 181 -13.47 10.57 -19.80
C ARG A 181 -14.33 10.80 -18.57
N TRP A 182 -14.93 9.73 -18.08
CA TRP A 182 -15.57 9.73 -16.78
C TRP A 182 -14.57 9.51 -15.68
N VAL A 183 -14.58 10.39 -14.69
CA VAL A 183 -13.75 10.27 -13.50
C VAL A 183 -14.58 10.31 -12.24
N ARG A 184 -14.11 9.59 -11.22
CA ARG A 184 -14.61 9.67 -9.86
C ARG A 184 -13.58 10.38 -9.01
N ASN A 185 -13.99 11.50 -8.43
CA ASN A 185 -13.26 12.23 -7.43
C ASN A 185 -13.61 11.62 -6.07
N VAL A 186 -12.61 11.25 -5.28
CA VAL A 186 -12.80 10.69 -3.95
C VAL A 186 -11.96 11.49 -2.97
N ILE A 187 -12.57 11.93 -1.88
CA ILE A 187 -11.91 12.66 -0.80
C ILE A 187 -12.10 11.84 0.49
N ILE A 188 -11.00 11.46 1.12
CA ILE A 188 -11.01 10.67 2.35
C ILE A 188 -10.32 11.47 3.45
N ARG A 189 -10.87 11.45 4.66
CA ARG A 189 -10.19 11.99 5.83
C ARG A 189 -8.94 11.18 6.14
N GLY A 190 -7.81 11.85 6.28
CA GLY A 190 -6.54 11.26 6.71
C GLY A 190 -6.00 11.96 7.94
N GLU A 191 -5.21 11.27 8.72
CA GLU A 191 -4.46 11.82 9.85
C GLU A 191 -2.98 11.52 9.62
N ILE A 192 -2.15 12.56 9.66
CA ILE A 192 -0.70 12.45 9.58
C ILE A 192 -0.11 13.28 10.71
N GLU A 193 0.60 12.67 11.65
CA GLU A 193 1.32 13.34 12.73
C GLU A 193 0.47 14.40 13.48
N ASP A 194 -0.70 14.01 13.97
CA ASP A 194 -1.66 14.87 14.69
C ASP A 194 -2.29 16.02 13.86
N SER A 195 -2.09 16.02 12.54
CA SER A 195 -2.69 16.99 11.62
C SER A 195 -3.77 16.36 10.74
N GLU A 196 -4.91 17.05 10.60
CA GLU A 196 -5.98 16.60 9.71
C GLU A 196 -5.66 16.94 8.26
N TYR A 197 -5.57 15.92 7.43
CA TYR A 197 -5.41 16.03 5.99
C TYR A 197 -6.60 15.42 5.27
N ALA A 198 -6.91 15.93 4.09
CA ALA A 198 -7.75 15.23 3.14
C ALA A 198 -6.86 14.51 2.12
N MET A 199 -7.14 13.24 1.88
CA MET A 199 -6.53 12.47 0.80
C MET A 199 -7.46 12.53 -0.41
N ILE A 200 -6.94 12.88 -1.56
CA ILE A 200 -7.72 13.06 -2.78
C ILE A 200 -7.26 12.07 -3.85
N PHE A 201 -8.24 11.41 -4.45
CA PHE A 201 -8.05 10.47 -5.54
C PHE A 201 -8.90 10.89 -6.72
N LEU A 202 -8.29 10.94 -7.90
CA LEU A 202 -8.98 11.11 -9.17
C LEU A 202 -8.88 9.80 -9.95
N ARG A 203 -9.97 9.06 -10.06
CA ARG A 203 -10.02 7.73 -10.69
C ARG A 203 -10.72 7.77 -12.04
N ASP A 204 -10.07 7.21 -13.08
CA ASP A 204 -10.74 6.95 -14.36
C ASP A 204 -11.72 5.79 -14.21
N ILE A 205 -13.00 6.05 -14.50
CA ILE A 205 -14.09 5.07 -14.46
C ILE A 205 -14.76 4.89 -15.83
N THR A 206 -14.12 5.34 -16.90
CA THR A 206 -14.68 5.32 -18.26
C THR A 206 -15.05 3.90 -18.68
N GLU A 207 -14.15 2.95 -18.51
CA GLU A 207 -14.42 1.55 -18.85
C GLU A 207 -15.60 0.99 -18.06
N ALA A 208 -15.67 1.25 -16.75
CA ALA A 208 -16.75 0.80 -15.89
C ALA A 208 -18.11 1.39 -16.31
N LYS A 209 -18.13 2.67 -16.75
CA LYS A 209 -19.35 3.31 -17.28
C LYS A 209 -19.79 2.68 -18.59
N VAL A 210 -18.86 2.40 -19.51
CA VAL A 210 -19.17 1.75 -20.80
C VAL A 210 -19.70 0.34 -20.58
N GLU A 211 -19.08 -0.42 -19.67
CA GLU A 211 -19.51 -1.78 -19.35
C GLU A 211 -20.90 -1.81 -18.70
N SER A 212 -21.16 -0.91 -17.75
CA SER A 212 -22.48 -0.77 -17.14
C SER A 212 -23.56 -0.41 -18.16
N ALA A 213 -23.26 0.49 -19.11
CA ALA A 213 -24.18 0.87 -20.16
C ALA A 213 -24.51 -0.32 -21.10
N ARG A 214 -23.50 -1.14 -21.44
CA ARG A 214 -23.69 -2.36 -22.24
C ARG A 214 -24.59 -3.37 -21.54
N HIS A 215 -24.36 -3.59 -20.24
CA HIS A 215 -25.19 -4.50 -19.44
C HIS A 215 -26.65 -4.06 -19.38
N LEU A 216 -26.91 -2.76 -19.21
CA LEU A 216 -28.25 -2.20 -19.19
C LEU A 216 -28.94 -2.37 -20.56
N GLN A 217 -28.22 -2.14 -21.68
CA GLN A 217 -28.75 -2.32 -23.02
C GLN A 217 -29.14 -3.78 -23.30
N MET A 218 -28.22 -4.72 -22.96
CA MET A 218 -28.49 -6.16 -23.09
C MET A 218 -29.69 -6.60 -22.27
N ALA A 219 -29.87 -6.07 -21.06
CA ALA A 219 -31.02 -6.39 -20.21
C ALA A 219 -32.32 -5.86 -20.81
N ALA A 220 -32.32 -4.65 -21.43
CA ALA A 220 -33.47 -4.08 -22.10
C ALA A 220 -33.84 -4.87 -23.38
N ASP A 221 -32.85 -5.28 -24.16
CA ASP A 221 -33.05 -6.05 -25.40
C ASP A 221 -33.60 -7.47 -25.12
N ASN A 222 -33.21 -8.07 -23.97
CA ASN A 222 -33.71 -9.38 -23.55
C ASN A 222 -35.12 -9.34 -22.91
N ALA A 223 -35.62 -8.15 -22.54
CA ALA A 223 -36.94 -7.96 -21.96
C ALA A 223 -38.04 -7.57 -23.01
N SER A 224 -37.62 -7.39 -24.25
CA SER A 224 -38.48 -7.05 -25.40
C SER A 224 -38.83 -8.27 -26.22
#